data_cc503418a3818de6e7d42c7ab79676c8
#
_entry.id   cc503418a3818de6e7d42c7ab79676c8
#
_cell.length_a   1.000
_cell.length_b   1.000
_cell.length_c   1.000
_cell.angle_alpha   90.00
_cell.angle_beta   90.00
_cell.angle_gamma   90.00
#
_symmetry.space_group_name_H-M   'P 1'
#
loop_
_entity.id
_entity.type
_entity.pdbx_description
1 polymer ?
#
loop_
_entity_poly.entity_id
_entity_poly.type
_entity_poly.pdbx_seq_one_letter_code
_entity_poly.pdbx_strand_id
1 'polypeptide(L)'
;RLPILFHTGDKRYNFSNPERLVKIAKKYPSQIVIGAHFGGYSEWESSLLYKGLDNVYFDTSSTLPFLDKTEAVKLLRNLGVERFFFGTDFPMWRPKDELERFLSLPLDEKEKQMIQHENFEKVFK
;
A
#
# COMPACT_ATOMS: atom_id res chain seq x y z
N ARG A 1 -1.20 20.34 -4.05
CA ARG A 1 0.04 19.74 -3.54
C ARG A 1 0.28 18.38 -4.20
N LEU A 2 1.54 18.07 -4.48
CA LEU A 2 1.89 16.76 -4.99
C LEU A 2 1.89 15.73 -3.84
N PRO A 3 1.46 14.50 -4.09
CA PRO A 3 1.60 13.43 -3.12
C PRO A 3 3.08 13.04 -2.97
N ILE A 4 3.41 12.41 -1.85
CA ILE A 4 4.75 11.91 -1.60
C ILE A 4 4.68 10.39 -1.46
N LEU A 5 5.43 9.69 -2.30
CA LEU A 5 5.59 8.24 -2.20
C LEU A 5 6.85 7.93 -1.39
N PHE A 6 6.68 7.19 -0.31
CA PHE A 6 7.78 6.76 0.56
C PHE A 6 8.01 5.26 0.40
N HIS A 7 9.26 4.86 0.23
CA HIS A 7 9.65 3.49 0.55
C HIS A 7 9.40 3.28 2.05
N THR A 8 8.68 2.24 2.42
CA THR A 8 8.33 1.99 3.82
C THR A 8 8.70 0.58 4.25
N GLY A 9 9.25 0.49 5.45
CA GLY A 9 9.64 -0.78 6.05
C GLY A 9 11.07 -1.16 5.72
N ASP A 10 11.41 -2.32 6.00
CA ASP A 10 12.64 -3.10 6.02
C ASP A 10 13.11 -3.29 7.47
N LYS A 11 12.71 -4.43 8.06
CA LYS A 11 12.99 -4.75 9.46
C LYS A 11 14.49 -4.81 9.81
N ARG A 12 15.36 -4.86 8.79
CA ARG A 12 16.82 -4.85 9.01
C ARG A 12 17.34 -3.48 9.40
N TYR A 13 16.58 -2.40 9.10
CA TYR A 13 17.01 -1.02 9.28
C TYR A 13 15.89 -0.15 9.83
N ASN A 14 16.25 0.88 10.55
CA ASN A 14 15.31 1.84 11.13
C ASN A 14 15.29 3.16 10.33
N PHE A 15 15.22 3.07 8.99
CA PHE A 15 15.24 4.26 8.14
C PHE A 15 13.84 4.77 7.80
N SER A 16 12.94 3.87 7.47
CA SER A 16 11.59 4.21 6.99
C SER A 16 10.53 3.26 7.53
N ASN A 17 10.61 2.91 8.81
CA ASN A 17 9.61 2.05 9.43
C ASN A 17 8.23 2.73 9.48
N PRO A 18 7.15 1.95 9.62
CA PRO A 18 5.80 2.50 9.66
C PRO A 18 5.58 3.60 10.69
N GLU A 19 6.18 3.49 11.87
CA GLU A 19 6.06 4.49 12.94
C GLU A 19 6.54 5.87 12.50
N ARG A 20 7.59 5.92 11.68
CA ARG A 20 8.12 7.19 11.15
C ARG A 20 7.15 7.84 10.17
N LEU A 21 6.57 7.04 9.27
CA LEU A 21 5.59 7.57 8.32
C LEU A 21 4.31 8.03 9.04
N VAL A 22 3.87 7.30 10.06
CA VAL A 22 2.74 7.71 10.90
C VAL A 22 2.98 9.09 11.52
N LYS A 23 4.19 9.34 12.03
CA LYS A 23 4.53 10.66 12.59
C LYS A 23 4.45 11.77 11.54
N ILE A 24 4.94 11.51 10.34
CA ILE A 24 4.86 12.47 9.22
C ILE A 24 3.41 12.73 8.85
N ALA A 25 2.62 11.69 8.68
CA ALA A 25 1.21 11.81 8.30
C ALA A 25 0.40 12.60 9.32
N LYS A 26 0.62 12.35 10.61
CA LYS A 26 -0.05 13.10 11.69
C LYS A 26 0.38 14.56 11.75
N LYS A 27 1.67 14.83 11.49
CA LYS A 27 2.20 16.21 11.53
C LYS A 27 1.69 17.04 10.36
N TYR A 28 1.44 16.42 9.21
CA TYR A 28 1.01 17.11 7.99
C TYR A 28 -0.28 16.49 7.43
N PRO A 29 -1.42 16.66 8.13
CA PRO A 29 -2.66 15.96 7.77
C PRO A 29 -3.24 16.35 6.40
N SER A 30 -2.87 17.50 5.86
CA SER A 30 -3.29 17.92 4.51
C SER A 30 -2.38 17.38 3.39
N GLN A 31 -1.27 16.72 3.74
CA GLN A 31 -0.35 16.15 2.77
C GLN A 31 -0.73 14.70 2.50
N ILE A 32 -1.00 14.37 1.24
CA ILE A 32 -1.19 12.97 0.84
C ILE A 32 0.16 12.28 0.85
N VAL A 33 0.25 11.19 1.60
CA VAL A 33 1.43 10.33 1.65
C VAL A 33 1.05 8.91 1.24
N ILE A 34 1.91 8.28 0.44
CA ILE A 34 1.73 6.91 -0.02
C ILE A 34 2.84 6.08 0.57
N GLY A 35 2.48 5.13 1.42
CA GLY A 35 3.42 4.14 1.94
C GLY A 35 3.54 2.98 0.98
N ALA A 36 4.69 2.85 0.30
CA ALA A 36 4.93 1.73 -0.59
C ALA A 36 4.91 0.40 0.17
N HIS A 37 4.67 -0.70 -0.55
CA HIS A 37 4.75 -2.07 -0.03
C HIS A 37 3.77 -2.34 1.11
N PHE A 38 2.49 -2.02 0.91
CA PHE A 38 1.45 -2.10 1.96
C PHE A 38 1.81 -1.28 3.21
N GLY A 39 2.66 -0.25 3.03
CA GLY A 39 3.07 0.62 4.12
C GLY A 39 4.14 0.06 5.06
N GLY A 40 4.74 -1.10 4.75
CA GLY A 40 5.72 -1.68 5.65
C GLY A 40 6.38 -2.96 5.16
N TYR A 41 7.22 -2.87 4.13
CA TYR A 41 7.97 -4.03 3.64
C TYR A 41 8.61 -4.82 4.80
N SER A 42 8.38 -6.13 4.84
CA SER A 42 8.81 -7.05 5.90
C SER A 42 8.31 -6.73 7.33
N GLU A 43 7.53 -5.66 7.50
CA GLU A 43 6.94 -5.22 8.76
C GLU A 43 5.42 -5.01 8.59
N TRP A 44 4.77 -5.84 7.80
CA TRP A 44 3.36 -5.65 7.40
C TRP A 44 2.39 -5.60 8.57
N GLU A 45 2.69 -6.30 9.66
CA GLU A 45 1.89 -6.24 10.89
C GLU A 45 1.84 -4.84 11.51
N SER A 46 2.89 -4.04 11.30
CA SER A 46 2.95 -2.66 11.77
C SER A 46 2.12 -1.68 10.92
N SER A 47 1.66 -2.10 9.76
CA SER A 47 0.84 -1.26 8.88
C SER A 47 -0.50 -0.88 9.53
N LEU A 48 -0.98 -1.64 10.48
CA LEU A 48 -2.20 -1.29 11.23
C LEU A 48 -2.08 0.02 12.00
N LEU A 49 -0.87 0.52 12.25
CA LEU A 49 -0.64 1.83 12.85
C LEU A 49 -1.18 2.99 11.99
N TYR A 50 -1.34 2.78 10.68
CA TYR A 50 -1.89 3.79 9.77
C TYR A 50 -3.41 3.94 9.87
N LYS A 51 -4.07 3.03 10.55
CA LYS A 51 -5.53 3.00 10.61
C LYS A 51 -6.08 4.30 11.20
N GLY A 52 -7.05 4.89 10.51
CA GLY A 52 -7.64 6.16 10.93
C GLY A 52 -6.92 7.42 10.42
N LEU A 53 -5.84 7.27 9.65
CA LEU A 53 -5.13 8.40 9.03
C LEU A 53 -5.66 8.62 7.61
N ASP A 54 -6.46 9.66 7.43
CA ASP A 54 -7.18 9.89 6.16
C ASP A 54 -6.28 10.32 4.99
N ASN A 55 -5.08 10.77 5.27
CA ASN A 55 -4.11 11.23 4.27
C ASN A 55 -3.08 10.16 3.88
N VAL A 56 -3.24 8.92 4.36
CA VAL A 56 -2.32 7.82 4.06
C VAL A 56 -2.95 6.85 3.07
N TYR A 57 -2.19 6.56 2.03
CA TYR A 57 -2.51 5.57 0.99
C TYR A 57 -1.37 4.58 0.88
N PHE A 58 -1.57 3.53 0.10
CA PHE A 58 -0.61 2.43 -0.04
C PHE A 58 -0.53 1.97 -1.48
N ASP A 59 0.56 1.29 -1.85
CA ASP A 59 0.59 0.51 -3.06
C ASP A 59 0.79 -0.99 -2.76
N THR A 60 0.56 -1.82 -3.77
CA THR A 60 0.64 -3.27 -3.64
C THR A 60 2.03 -3.83 -3.99
N SER A 61 2.99 -2.96 -4.30
CA SER A 61 4.30 -3.39 -4.77
C SER A 61 5.09 -4.19 -3.73
N SER A 62 5.94 -5.08 -4.20
CA SER A 62 6.88 -5.89 -3.40
C SER A 62 6.28 -6.53 -2.15
N THR A 63 5.04 -6.93 -2.20
CA THR A 63 4.31 -7.51 -1.06
C THR A 63 3.69 -8.86 -1.43
N LEU A 64 3.02 -8.93 -2.57
CA LEU A 64 2.29 -10.13 -2.99
C LEU A 64 3.17 -11.36 -3.18
N PRO A 65 4.45 -11.26 -3.58
CA PRO A 65 5.33 -12.43 -3.60
C PRO A 65 5.64 -13.02 -2.23
N PHE A 66 5.44 -12.28 -1.15
CA PHE A 66 5.86 -12.66 0.20
C PHE A 66 4.71 -13.02 1.13
N LEU A 67 3.57 -12.36 0.99
CA LEU A 67 2.40 -12.62 1.85
C LEU A 67 1.51 -13.70 1.25
N ASP A 68 1.01 -14.57 2.12
CA ASP A 68 -0.11 -15.43 1.77
C ASP A 68 -1.30 -14.61 1.28
N LYS A 69 -2.02 -15.11 0.29
CA LYS A 69 -3.15 -14.40 -0.33
C LYS A 69 -4.23 -14.02 0.67
N THR A 70 -4.54 -14.91 1.60
CA THR A 70 -5.53 -14.66 2.65
C THR A 70 -5.08 -13.53 3.58
N GLU A 71 -3.81 -13.56 3.99
CA GLU A 71 -3.23 -12.51 4.84
C GLU A 71 -3.16 -11.17 4.11
N ALA A 72 -2.79 -11.17 2.84
CA ALA A 72 -2.74 -9.95 2.03
C ALA A 72 -4.13 -9.30 1.93
N VAL A 73 -5.17 -10.08 1.62
CA VAL A 73 -6.54 -9.57 1.52
C VAL A 73 -7.06 -9.09 2.88
N LYS A 74 -6.76 -9.81 3.95
CA LYS A 74 -7.15 -9.40 5.30
C LYS A 74 -6.54 -8.05 5.67
N LEU A 75 -5.25 -7.87 5.44
CA LEU A 75 -4.55 -6.61 5.72
C LEU A 75 -5.10 -5.48 4.86
N LEU A 76 -5.27 -5.73 3.57
CA LEU A 76 -5.81 -4.77 2.61
C LEU A 76 -7.20 -4.27 3.03
N ARG A 77 -8.09 -5.18 3.41
CA ARG A 77 -9.43 -4.82 3.88
C ARG A 77 -9.42 -4.11 5.23
N ASN A 78 -8.51 -4.48 6.12
CA ASN A 78 -8.36 -3.80 7.41
C ASN A 78 -7.87 -2.36 7.27
N LEU A 79 -6.99 -2.11 6.30
CA LEU A 79 -6.50 -0.75 6.01
C LEU A 79 -7.48 0.07 5.18
N GLY A 80 -8.31 -0.59 4.40
CA GLY A 80 -9.30 0.02 3.52
C GLY A 80 -8.96 -0.14 2.04
N VAL A 81 -9.81 -0.84 1.31
CA VAL A 81 -9.65 -1.10 -0.13
C VAL A 81 -9.46 0.19 -0.92
N GLU A 82 -10.16 1.26 -0.52
CA GLU A 82 -10.14 2.58 -1.16
C GLU A 82 -8.81 3.31 -1.01
N ARG A 83 -7.90 2.80 -0.20
CA ARG A 83 -6.59 3.42 0.07
C ARG A 83 -5.45 2.79 -0.70
N PHE A 84 -5.73 1.79 -1.53
CA PHE A 84 -4.69 1.04 -2.24
C PHE A 84 -4.64 1.40 -3.72
N PHE A 85 -3.43 1.46 -4.24
CA PHE A 85 -3.14 1.57 -5.67
C PHE A 85 -2.35 0.35 -6.12
N PHE A 86 -2.63 -0.16 -7.30
CA PHE A 86 -1.82 -1.22 -7.89
C PHE A 86 -0.44 -0.67 -8.26
N GLY A 87 0.62 -1.32 -7.80
CA GLY A 87 2.00 -0.97 -8.09
C GLY A 87 2.85 -2.22 -8.26
N THR A 88 3.94 -2.12 -9.02
CA THR A 88 4.78 -3.26 -9.38
C THR A 88 6.21 -3.20 -8.87
N ASP A 89 6.69 -2.02 -8.50
CA ASP A 89 8.11 -1.82 -8.15
C ASP A 89 9.05 -2.24 -9.28
N PHE A 90 8.64 -1.99 -10.53
CA PHE A 90 9.50 -2.24 -11.68
C PHE A 90 10.80 -1.42 -11.57
N PRO A 91 11.97 -1.99 -11.84
CA PRO A 91 12.24 -3.28 -12.49
C PRO A 91 12.45 -4.46 -11.52
N MET A 92 12.20 -4.30 -10.22
CA MET A 92 12.32 -5.39 -9.24
C MET A 92 11.44 -6.59 -9.64
N TRP A 93 10.20 -6.32 -10.05
CA TRP A 93 9.23 -7.31 -10.50
C TRP A 93 8.72 -6.94 -11.89
N ARG A 94 8.40 -7.94 -12.71
CA ARG A 94 7.78 -7.67 -14.01
C ARG A 94 6.31 -7.29 -13.81
N PRO A 95 5.83 -6.22 -14.45
CA PRO A 95 4.43 -5.78 -14.29
C PRO A 95 3.40 -6.86 -14.59
N LYS A 96 3.65 -7.69 -15.62
CA LYS A 96 2.77 -8.81 -15.96
C LYS A 96 2.64 -9.80 -14.81
N ASP A 97 3.75 -10.20 -14.20
CA ASP A 97 3.75 -11.18 -13.11
C ASP A 97 3.04 -10.62 -11.88
N GLU A 98 3.27 -9.34 -11.57
CA GLU A 98 2.59 -8.67 -10.46
C GLU A 98 1.10 -8.53 -10.70
N LEU A 99 0.68 -8.23 -11.91
CA LEU A 99 -0.74 -8.19 -12.26
C LEU A 99 -1.40 -9.56 -12.08
N GLU A 100 -0.74 -10.62 -12.53
CA GLU A 100 -1.24 -11.99 -12.34
C GLU A 100 -1.39 -12.33 -10.85
N ARG A 101 -0.40 -11.98 -10.02
CA ARG A 101 -0.49 -12.16 -8.57
C ARG A 101 -1.65 -11.39 -7.97
N PHE A 102 -1.80 -10.15 -8.35
CA PHE A 102 -2.89 -9.30 -7.88
C PHE A 102 -4.26 -9.86 -8.27
N LEU A 103 -4.44 -10.22 -9.53
CA LEU A 103 -5.72 -10.77 -10.03
C LEU A 103 -6.07 -12.12 -9.41
N SER A 104 -5.08 -12.85 -8.89
CA SER A 104 -5.30 -14.12 -8.20
C SER A 104 -5.74 -13.97 -6.75
N LEU A 105 -5.75 -12.76 -6.20
CA LEU A 105 -6.22 -12.52 -4.84
C LEU A 105 -7.73 -12.77 -4.73
N PRO A 106 -8.19 -13.32 -3.59
CA PRO A 106 -9.63 -13.53 -3.37
C PRO A 106 -10.37 -12.23 -3.04
N LEU A 107 -10.27 -11.26 -3.94
CA LEU A 107 -11.01 -10.00 -3.93
C LEU A 107 -12.17 -10.12 -4.91
N ASP A 108 -13.26 -9.40 -4.68
CA ASP A 108 -14.31 -9.30 -5.66
C ASP A 108 -13.91 -8.38 -6.83
N GLU A 109 -14.67 -8.40 -7.91
CA GLU A 109 -14.35 -7.64 -9.12
C GLU A 109 -14.33 -6.14 -8.86
N LYS A 110 -15.23 -5.64 -8.02
CA LYS A 110 -15.30 -4.24 -7.67
C LYS A 110 -14.04 -3.79 -6.91
N GLU A 111 -13.61 -4.57 -5.92
CA GLU A 111 -12.38 -4.29 -5.18
C GLU A 111 -11.16 -4.26 -6.11
N LYS A 112 -11.08 -5.19 -7.07
CA LYS A 112 -10.00 -5.21 -8.05
C LYS A 112 -9.99 -3.96 -8.93
N GLN A 113 -11.13 -3.53 -9.43
CA GLN A 113 -11.24 -2.31 -10.23
C GLN A 113 -10.84 -1.07 -9.44
N MET A 114 -11.27 -0.97 -8.19
CA MET A 114 -10.89 0.12 -7.31
C MET A 114 -9.37 0.24 -7.19
N ILE A 115 -8.69 -0.85 -6.89
CA ILE A 115 -7.23 -0.85 -6.67
C ILE A 115 -6.46 -0.64 -7.96
N GLN A 116 -6.93 -1.21 -9.08
CA GLN A 116 -6.25 -1.09 -10.37
C GLN A 116 -6.25 0.35 -10.92
N HIS A 117 -7.33 1.09 -10.75
CA HIS A 117 -7.39 2.45 -11.32
C HIS A 117 -8.35 3.43 -10.62
N GLU A 118 -9.52 3.00 -10.13
CA GLU A 118 -10.54 3.93 -9.63
C GLU A 118 -10.06 4.75 -8.44
N ASN A 119 -9.36 4.14 -7.50
CA ASN A 119 -8.83 4.85 -6.34
C ASN A 119 -7.85 5.94 -6.74
N PHE A 120 -6.96 5.64 -7.69
CA PHE A 120 -6.01 6.63 -8.19
C PHE A 120 -6.74 7.80 -8.86
N GLU A 121 -7.70 7.51 -9.69
CA GLU A 121 -8.50 8.54 -10.37
C GLU A 121 -9.24 9.41 -9.37
N LYS A 122 -9.83 8.82 -8.35
CA LYS A 122 -10.56 9.54 -7.30
C LYS A 122 -9.67 10.47 -6.49
N VAL A 123 -8.44 10.05 -6.20
CA VAL A 123 -7.51 10.82 -5.36
C VAL A 123 -6.77 11.90 -6.15
N PHE A 124 -6.43 11.65 -7.43
CA PHE A 124 -5.53 12.50 -8.22
C PHE A 124 -6.18 13.19 -9.43
N LYS A 125 -7.43 12.99 -9.64
CA LYS A 125 -8.24 13.68 -10.63
C LYS A 125 -9.41 14.43 -9.97
#